data_d78946bd0598de929d0173ac21255cfd
#
_entry.id   d78946bd0598de929d0173ac21255cfd
#
_cell.length_a   1.000
_cell.length_b   1.000
_cell.length_c   1.000
_cell.angle_alpha   90.00
_cell.angle_beta   90.00
_cell.angle_gamma   90.00
#
_symmetry.space_group_name_H-M   'P 1'
#
loop_
_entity.id
_entity.type
_entity.pdbx_description
1 polymer ?
#
loop_
_entity_poly.entity_id
_entity_poly.type
_entity_poly.pdbx_seq_one_letter_code
_entity_poly.pdbx_strand_id
1 'polypeptide(L)'
;IPILWGPGMNTHRQAYNGRNGEYYSEDPVLTGNAGMEFAIGALEYGLIAAPKHYAFNDQESERGGVSPYMTEQRAREIELRAYQIAFEATKYDTDDYDAGMRGLMTSFSKIGGVECTSSVGMNTNILKKEWGFKGYAVTDIYDDTDLYGAVLNSGVTCFDTRGISGFYGSTTLETDTTFATQVDGSSISSTLLNGDANLQQHVKESAHNILYAMAHSNLMNRYNSTTRIVQTMTWWRVAYIALIAVSGILMVACGAGYVLSVRKKNKKEVH
;
A
#
# COMPACT_ATOMS: atom_id res chain seq x y z
N ILE A 1 -6.90 -10.48 -3.91
CA ILE A 1 -5.90 -9.64 -3.22
C ILE A 1 -6.03 -9.95 -1.75
N PRO A 2 -4.99 -10.45 -1.09
CA PRO A 2 -5.08 -10.85 0.31
C PRO A 2 -4.89 -9.68 1.29
N ILE A 3 -4.58 -8.49 0.80
CA ILE A 3 -4.27 -7.32 1.60
C ILE A 3 -5.22 -6.19 1.24
N LEU A 4 -5.79 -5.55 2.25
CA LEU A 4 -6.64 -4.38 2.14
C LEU A 4 -5.95 -3.19 2.81
N TRP A 5 -5.61 -2.16 2.05
CA TRP A 5 -4.97 -0.94 2.55
C TRP A 5 -6.01 -0.03 3.20
N GLY A 6 -6.26 -0.31 4.41
CA GLY A 6 -7.24 0.29 5.30
C GLY A 6 -7.42 -0.54 6.56
N PRO A 7 -8.19 -0.01 7.51
CA PRO A 7 -8.92 1.24 7.49
C PRO A 7 -8.04 2.47 7.75
N GLY A 8 -8.57 3.68 7.48
CA GLY A 8 -7.98 4.92 7.93
C GLY A 8 -8.22 5.12 9.43
N MET A 9 -7.17 5.22 10.24
CA MET A 9 -7.28 5.22 11.70
C MET A 9 -6.65 6.44 12.37
N ASN A 10 -6.30 7.48 11.60
CA ASN A 10 -5.89 8.74 12.20
C ASN A 10 -7.07 9.41 12.92
N THR A 11 -6.81 10.11 14.00
CA THR A 11 -7.84 10.85 14.73
C THR A 11 -8.16 12.18 14.04
N HIS A 12 -9.41 12.66 14.18
CA HIS A 12 -9.83 13.97 13.70
C HIS A 12 -9.25 15.07 14.58
N ARG A 13 -7.97 15.35 14.45
CA ARG A 13 -7.32 16.38 15.29
C ARG A 13 -7.70 17.79 14.88
N GLN A 14 -8.00 18.02 13.61
CA GLN A 14 -8.41 19.32 13.08
C GLN A 14 -9.49 19.19 12.01
N ALA A 15 -10.37 20.19 11.93
CA ALA A 15 -11.50 20.18 10.99
C ALA A 15 -11.07 20.20 9.51
N TYR A 16 -9.94 20.83 9.21
CA TYR A 16 -9.45 21.04 7.84
C TYR A 16 -8.39 20.05 7.42
N ASN A 17 -8.34 18.87 8.02
CA ASN A 17 -7.39 17.82 7.66
C ASN A 17 -7.43 17.48 6.15
N GLY A 18 -8.61 17.49 5.54
CA GLY A 18 -8.81 17.08 4.15
C GLY A 18 -9.17 15.60 3.99
N ARG A 19 -8.96 14.77 5.03
CA ARG A 19 -9.24 13.32 5.03
C ARG A 19 -10.13 12.86 6.19
N ASN A 20 -10.74 13.75 6.93
CA ASN A 20 -11.64 13.36 8.03
C ASN A 20 -12.80 12.47 7.57
N GLY A 21 -13.23 12.56 6.30
CA GLY A 21 -14.24 11.66 5.74
C GLY A 21 -13.78 10.21 5.55
N GLU A 22 -12.47 9.95 5.59
CA GLU A 22 -11.87 8.61 5.52
C GLU A 22 -11.61 8.01 6.92
N TYR A 23 -11.47 8.86 7.92
CA TYR A 23 -11.15 8.48 9.30
C TYR A 23 -12.42 8.38 10.15
N TYR A 24 -12.36 7.60 11.23
CA TYR A 24 -13.56 7.28 12.01
C TYR A 24 -14.01 8.40 12.95
N SER A 25 -13.09 8.94 13.78
CA SER A 25 -13.47 9.84 14.88
C SER A 25 -12.29 10.67 15.41
N GLU A 26 -12.62 11.66 16.21
CA GLU A 26 -11.67 12.36 17.09
C GLU A 26 -11.32 11.56 18.35
N ASP A 27 -12.18 10.60 18.72
CA ASP A 27 -11.98 9.70 19.85
C ASP A 27 -11.10 8.51 19.45
N PRO A 28 -9.91 8.36 20.07
CA PRO A 28 -8.98 7.27 19.72
C PRO A 28 -9.51 5.89 20.12
N VAL A 29 -10.36 5.79 21.15
CA VAL A 29 -10.93 4.52 21.59
C VAL A 29 -12.01 4.06 20.60
N LEU A 30 -12.89 4.98 20.18
CA LEU A 30 -13.87 4.67 19.14
C LEU A 30 -13.18 4.29 17.82
N THR A 31 -12.17 5.05 17.41
CA THR A 31 -11.40 4.78 16.20
C THR A 31 -10.69 3.41 16.28
N GLY A 32 -10.07 3.11 17.42
CA GLY A 32 -9.37 1.85 17.63
C GLY A 32 -10.31 0.65 17.58
N ASN A 33 -11.45 0.72 18.25
CA ASN A 33 -12.46 -0.34 18.24
C ASN A 33 -13.08 -0.52 16.85
N ALA A 34 -13.43 0.56 16.15
CA ALA A 34 -13.96 0.47 14.80
C ALA A 34 -12.95 -0.15 13.83
N GLY A 35 -11.68 0.23 13.93
CA GLY A 35 -10.60 -0.34 13.13
C GLY A 35 -10.36 -1.82 13.45
N MET A 36 -10.44 -2.21 14.70
CA MET A 36 -10.35 -3.59 15.14
C MET A 36 -11.49 -4.44 14.55
N GLU A 37 -12.73 -4.01 14.67
CA GLU A 37 -13.88 -4.73 14.11
C GLU A 37 -13.83 -4.83 12.58
N PHE A 38 -13.33 -3.79 11.92
CA PHE A 38 -13.06 -3.84 10.48
C PHE A 38 -12.07 -4.94 10.13
N ALA A 39 -10.98 -5.06 10.90
CA ALA A 39 -9.96 -6.08 10.66
C ALA A 39 -10.48 -7.49 10.91
N ILE A 40 -11.32 -7.69 11.93
CA ILE A 40 -11.98 -8.97 12.21
C ILE A 40 -12.85 -9.38 11.02
N GLY A 41 -13.71 -8.48 10.53
CA GLY A 41 -14.53 -8.73 9.36
C GLY A 41 -13.70 -9.04 8.09
N ALA A 42 -12.56 -8.39 7.92
CA ALA A 42 -11.64 -8.70 6.82
C ALA A 42 -11.02 -10.10 6.98
N LEU A 43 -10.63 -10.47 8.20
CA LEU A 43 -10.04 -11.77 8.53
C LEU A 43 -10.98 -12.94 8.24
N GLU A 44 -12.28 -12.78 8.45
CA GLU A 44 -13.29 -13.81 8.12
C GLU A 44 -13.22 -14.23 6.64
N TYR A 45 -12.79 -13.32 5.77
CA TYR A 45 -12.57 -13.59 4.34
C TYR A 45 -11.10 -13.89 4.02
N GLY A 46 -10.25 -14.02 5.03
CA GLY A 46 -8.81 -14.25 4.89
C GLY A 46 -8.06 -13.06 4.31
N LEU A 47 -8.60 -11.85 4.46
CA LEU A 47 -7.93 -10.60 4.09
C LEU A 47 -7.13 -10.06 5.26
N ILE A 48 -5.98 -9.45 4.97
CA ILE A 48 -5.17 -8.73 5.94
C ILE A 48 -5.56 -7.26 5.89
N ALA A 49 -6.02 -6.71 7.01
CA ALA A 49 -6.16 -5.27 7.17
C ALA A 49 -4.79 -4.63 7.40
N ALA A 50 -4.54 -3.54 6.69
CA ALA A 50 -3.35 -2.70 6.83
C ALA A 50 -3.79 -1.27 7.16
N PRO A 51 -4.03 -0.97 8.45
CA PRO A 51 -4.48 0.34 8.88
C PRO A 51 -3.48 1.41 8.50
N LYS A 52 -4.00 2.61 8.27
CA LYS A 52 -3.25 3.76 7.76
C LYS A 52 -3.74 5.07 8.36
N HIS A 53 -2.97 6.11 8.32
CA HIS A 53 -1.55 6.16 8.05
C HIS A 53 -0.82 6.30 9.39
N TYR A 54 0.03 5.40 9.70
CA TYR A 54 0.73 5.33 10.99
C TYR A 54 1.98 6.22 10.97
N ALA A 55 1.99 7.36 11.64
CA ALA A 55 0.89 8.02 12.32
C ALA A 55 0.94 9.54 12.05
N PHE A 56 0.18 10.32 12.78
CA PHE A 56 0.22 11.79 12.74
C PHE A 56 -0.14 12.41 11.38
N ASN A 57 -0.98 11.76 10.58
CA ASN A 57 -1.45 12.33 9.31
C ASN A 57 -2.59 13.33 9.55
N ASP A 58 -2.23 14.50 10.07
CA ASP A 58 -3.16 15.49 10.58
C ASP A 58 -3.61 16.50 9.53
N GLN A 59 -2.94 16.56 8.40
CA GLN A 59 -3.33 17.40 7.27
C GLN A 59 -2.76 16.89 5.95
N GLU A 60 -3.54 17.08 4.87
CA GLU A 60 -3.12 16.71 3.53
C GLU A 60 -2.29 17.79 2.84
N SER A 61 -2.60 19.07 3.06
CA SER A 61 -1.83 20.16 2.47
C SER A 61 -0.42 20.17 3.03
N GLU A 62 0.59 20.13 2.13
CA GLU A 62 2.01 20.13 2.50
C GLU A 62 2.41 18.99 3.44
N ARG A 63 1.71 17.86 3.39
CA ARG A 63 1.84 16.74 4.35
C ARG A 63 3.27 16.21 4.48
N GLY A 64 4.07 16.23 3.42
CA GLY A 64 5.49 15.86 3.47
C GLY A 64 6.39 16.87 4.21
N GLY A 65 5.94 18.12 4.34
CA GLY A 65 6.63 19.19 5.06
C GLY A 65 6.16 19.42 6.50
N VAL A 66 5.02 18.83 6.87
CA VAL A 66 4.43 19.03 8.21
C VAL A 66 5.16 18.21 9.26
N SER A 67 5.56 18.88 10.34
CA SER A 67 6.20 18.26 11.49
C SER A 67 5.40 18.57 12.76
N PRO A 68 4.44 17.71 13.15
CA PRO A 68 3.75 17.84 14.41
C PRO A 68 4.70 17.75 15.60
N TYR A 69 4.51 18.65 16.56
CA TYR A 69 5.20 18.61 17.85
C TYR A 69 4.19 18.39 18.96
N MET A 70 4.42 17.40 19.78
CA MET A 70 3.56 17.10 20.93
C MET A 70 4.36 16.39 22.02
N THR A 71 3.80 16.30 23.21
CA THR A 71 4.37 15.49 24.28
C THR A 71 4.20 13.99 23.94
N GLU A 72 5.08 13.14 24.44
CA GLU A 72 4.95 11.68 24.31
C GLU A 72 3.62 11.19 24.88
N GLN A 73 3.18 11.74 25.99
CA GLN A 73 1.90 11.44 26.59
C GLN A 73 0.76 11.68 25.59
N ARG A 74 0.70 12.85 24.96
CA ARG A 74 -0.31 13.17 23.95
C ARG A 74 -0.25 12.20 22.78
N ALA A 75 0.95 11.94 22.27
CA ALA A 75 1.14 11.02 21.16
C ALA A 75 0.60 9.62 21.50
N ARG A 76 0.90 9.08 22.66
CA ARG A 76 0.49 7.74 23.10
C ARG A 76 -0.98 7.65 23.44
N GLU A 77 -1.54 8.66 24.13
CA GLU A 77 -2.93 8.60 24.60
C GLU A 77 -3.95 8.89 23.50
N ILE A 78 -3.58 9.59 22.44
CA ILE A 78 -4.50 10.01 21.39
C ILE A 78 -4.08 9.45 20.04
N GLU A 79 -2.97 9.92 19.45
CA GLU A 79 -2.64 9.64 18.06
C GLU A 79 -2.26 8.18 17.80
N LEU A 80 -1.58 7.56 18.75
CA LEU A 80 -1.14 6.17 18.68
C LEU A 80 -2.13 5.19 19.32
N ARG A 81 -3.01 5.69 20.20
CA ARG A 81 -3.93 4.83 20.95
C ARG A 81 -4.90 4.05 20.07
N ALA A 82 -5.39 4.66 19.00
CA ALA A 82 -6.25 3.99 18.04
C ALA A 82 -5.58 2.75 17.44
N TYR A 83 -4.33 2.88 17.03
CA TYR A 83 -3.53 1.77 16.49
C TYR A 83 -3.22 0.73 17.57
N GLN A 84 -2.81 1.19 18.75
CA GLN A 84 -2.47 0.31 19.88
C GLN A 84 -3.61 -0.66 20.20
N ILE A 85 -4.85 -0.18 20.31
CA ILE A 85 -6.02 -1.00 20.63
C ILE A 85 -6.15 -2.15 19.62
N ALA A 86 -6.05 -1.88 18.34
CA ALA A 86 -6.21 -2.89 17.31
C ALA A 86 -5.03 -3.86 17.23
N PHE A 87 -3.79 -3.38 17.40
CA PHE A 87 -2.61 -4.25 17.35
C PHE A 87 -2.46 -5.12 18.60
N GLU A 88 -2.73 -4.60 19.79
CA GLU A 88 -2.71 -5.39 21.03
C GLU A 88 -3.85 -6.42 21.10
N ALA A 89 -4.96 -6.20 20.38
CA ALA A 89 -6.04 -7.17 20.23
C ALA A 89 -5.68 -8.29 19.24
N THR A 90 -4.62 -8.15 18.43
CA THR A 90 -4.18 -9.18 17.49
C THR A 90 -3.30 -10.20 18.22
N LYS A 91 -3.71 -11.46 18.17
CA LYS A 91 -2.98 -12.58 18.78
C LYS A 91 -2.10 -13.24 17.73
N TYR A 92 -0.81 -13.00 17.80
CA TYR A 92 0.12 -13.47 16.77
C TYR A 92 0.50 -14.95 16.89
N ASP A 93 0.41 -15.53 18.07
CA ASP A 93 0.92 -16.88 18.38
C ASP A 93 -0.04 -17.71 19.24
N THR A 94 -1.32 -17.35 19.32
CA THR A 94 -2.32 -18.06 20.13
C THR A 94 -3.60 -18.29 19.33
N ASP A 95 -4.38 -19.30 19.72
CA ASP A 95 -5.70 -19.59 19.15
C ASP A 95 -6.83 -18.73 19.77
N ASP A 96 -6.47 -17.80 20.66
CA ASP A 96 -7.41 -16.86 21.26
C ASP A 96 -7.95 -15.86 20.20
N TYR A 97 -8.92 -15.07 20.61
CA TYR A 97 -9.48 -13.98 19.81
C TYR A 97 -8.40 -13.15 19.11
N ASP A 98 -8.51 -13.02 17.79
CA ASP A 98 -7.52 -12.40 16.92
C ASP A 98 -8.18 -11.33 16.04
N ALA A 99 -7.76 -10.10 16.23
CA ALA A 99 -8.23 -8.98 15.41
C ALA A 99 -7.64 -8.96 13.98
N GLY A 100 -6.66 -9.79 13.67
CA GLY A 100 -6.11 -9.93 12.31
C GLY A 100 -5.30 -8.76 11.78
N MET A 101 -4.86 -7.84 12.62
CA MET A 101 -4.05 -6.68 12.24
C MET A 101 -2.60 -7.08 11.91
N ARG A 102 -2.39 -7.67 10.73
CA ARG A 102 -1.07 -8.14 10.27
C ARG A 102 -0.47 -7.28 9.17
N GLY A 103 -1.06 -6.16 8.88
CA GLY A 103 -0.57 -5.15 7.95
C GLY A 103 -0.51 -3.78 8.60
N LEU A 104 0.25 -2.86 8.03
CA LEU A 104 0.33 -1.46 8.41
C LEU A 104 0.82 -0.63 7.23
N MET A 105 0.28 0.58 7.06
CA MET A 105 0.86 1.59 6.17
C MET A 105 1.34 2.77 7.00
N THR A 106 2.62 3.13 6.83
CA THR A 106 3.18 4.31 7.49
C THR A 106 2.71 5.61 6.82
N SER A 107 2.89 6.74 7.48
CA SER A 107 2.47 8.04 6.97
C SER A 107 3.65 8.85 6.41
N PHE A 108 3.34 9.84 5.57
CA PHE A 108 4.30 10.86 5.12
C PHE A 108 4.71 11.83 6.22
N SER A 109 3.92 11.89 7.29
CA SER A 109 4.10 12.88 8.34
C SER A 109 5.40 12.64 9.11
N LYS A 110 5.86 13.68 9.75
CA LYS A 110 6.96 13.63 10.70
C LYS A 110 6.42 13.68 12.12
N ILE A 111 7.21 13.26 13.06
CA ILE A 111 7.05 13.58 14.48
C ILE A 111 8.28 14.32 14.94
N GLY A 112 8.13 15.60 15.25
CA GLY A 112 9.27 16.48 15.40
C GLY A 112 10.09 16.53 14.11
N GLY A 113 11.38 16.24 14.19
CA GLY A 113 12.30 16.25 13.04
C GLY A 113 12.44 14.91 12.31
N VAL A 114 11.71 13.85 12.71
CA VAL A 114 11.89 12.50 12.18
C VAL A 114 10.66 12.07 11.40
N GLU A 115 10.86 11.53 10.22
CA GLU A 115 9.76 10.93 9.43
C GLU A 115 9.22 9.70 10.10
N CYS A 116 7.89 9.54 10.12
CA CYS A 116 7.25 8.37 10.72
C CYS A 116 7.71 7.08 10.04
N THR A 117 7.89 7.12 8.73
CA THR A 117 8.35 5.98 7.92
C THR A 117 9.76 5.51 8.31
N SER A 118 10.68 6.41 8.65
CA SER A 118 12.06 6.07 9.03
C SER A 118 12.31 6.05 10.55
N SER A 119 11.28 6.20 11.35
CA SER A 119 11.39 6.28 12.82
C SER A 119 11.56 4.93 13.48
N VAL A 120 12.76 4.60 13.95
CA VAL A 120 13.05 3.42 14.79
C VAL A 120 12.20 3.44 16.07
N GLY A 121 12.00 4.62 16.67
CA GLY A 121 11.17 4.78 17.87
C GLY A 121 9.75 4.30 17.66
N MET A 122 9.13 4.67 16.54
CA MET A 122 7.77 4.28 16.23
C MET A 122 7.68 2.83 15.71
N ASN A 123 8.43 2.51 14.67
CA ASN A 123 8.24 1.28 13.91
C ASN A 123 8.85 0.06 14.63
N THR A 124 9.99 0.22 15.28
CA THR A 124 10.64 -0.87 16.01
C THR A 124 10.27 -0.88 17.49
N ASN A 125 10.44 0.25 18.20
CA ASN A 125 10.28 0.22 19.65
C ASN A 125 8.81 0.13 20.05
N ILE A 126 7.96 1.02 19.53
CA ILE A 126 6.53 1.02 19.88
C ILE A 126 5.80 -0.12 19.17
N LEU A 127 5.77 -0.10 17.83
CA LEU A 127 4.94 -1.02 17.06
C LEU A 127 5.36 -2.49 17.27
N LYS A 128 6.64 -2.82 17.08
CA LYS A 128 7.10 -4.22 17.14
C LYS A 128 7.38 -4.71 18.55
N LYS A 129 8.10 -3.91 19.38
CA LYS A 129 8.52 -4.38 20.71
C LYS A 129 7.46 -4.20 21.77
N GLU A 130 6.80 -3.03 21.83
CA GLU A 130 5.77 -2.79 22.85
C GLU A 130 4.45 -3.46 22.49
N TRP A 131 3.95 -3.31 21.25
CA TRP A 131 2.66 -3.88 20.83
C TRP A 131 2.76 -5.27 20.20
N GLY A 132 3.96 -5.80 20.01
CA GLY A 132 4.20 -7.15 19.52
C GLY A 132 3.90 -7.39 18.04
N PHE A 133 3.82 -6.36 17.22
CA PHE A 133 3.50 -6.48 15.80
C PHE A 133 4.51 -7.36 15.04
N LYS A 134 4.00 -8.38 14.33
CA LYS A 134 4.79 -9.34 13.54
C LYS A 134 4.45 -9.32 12.06
N GLY A 135 3.49 -8.49 11.67
CA GLY A 135 3.04 -8.37 10.28
C GLY A 135 3.98 -7.57 9.39
N TYR A 136 3.52 -7.29 8.16
CA TYR A 136 4.27 -6.45 7.25
C TYR A 136 3.87 -4.97 7.42
N ALA A 137 4.85 -4.09 7.33
CA ALA A 137 4.65 -2.65 7.28
C ALA A 137 5.07 -2.12 5.91
N VAL A 138 4.20 -1.39 5.24
CA VAL A 138 4.47 -0.75 3.95
C VAL A 138 4.55 0.77 4.14
N THR A 139 5.35 1.44 3.33
CA THR A 139 5.29 2.91 3.25
C THR A 139 3.97 3.34 2.58
N ASP A 140 3.49 4.55 2.84
CA ASP A 140 2.67 5.26 1.84
C ASP A 140 3.54 5.50 0.59
N ILE A 141 3.01 6.07 -0.49
CA ILE A 141 3.77 6.27 -1.73
C ILE A 141 5.08 7.01 -1.42
N TYR A 142 6.20 6.33 -1.58
CA TYR A 142 7.50 6.80 -1.11
C TYR A 142 8.49 6.87 -2.26
N ASP A 143 8.92 8.07 -2.60
CA ASP A 143 9.80 8.34 -3.74
C ASP A 143 11.22 8.79 -3.33
N ASP A 144 11.49 8.92 -2.02
CA ASP A 144 12.81 9.31 -1.52
C ASP A 144 13.74 8.10 -1.41
N THR A 145 14.53 7.91 -2.45
CA THR A 145 15.46 6.78 -2.56
C THR A 145 16.65 6.86 -1.59
N ASP A 146 17.00 8.05 -1.13
CA ASP A 146 18.15 8.24 -0.27
C ASP A 146 17.92 7.72 1.15
N LEU A 147 16.64 7.52 1.53
CA LEU A 147 16.25 7.07 2.86
C LEU A 147 15.86 5.59 2.93
N TYR A 148 15.91 4.82 1.85
CA TYR A 148 15.51 3.40 1.87
C TYR A 148 16.22 2.58 2.96
N GLY A 149 17.52 2.79 3.15
CA GLY A 149 18.26 2.15 4.22
C GLY A 149 17.74 2.52 5.61
N ALA A 150 17.44 3.79 5.86
CA ALA A 150 16.87 4.25 7.11
C ALA A 150 15.47 3.69 7.35
N VAL A 151 14.64 3.61 6.32
CA VAL A 151 13.29 3.05 6.37
C VAL A 151 13.34 1.56 6.73
N LEU A 152 14.18 0.76 6.06
CA LEU A 152 14.37 -0.66 6.41
C LEU A 152 14.92 -0.83 7.83
N ASN A 153 15.91 -0.05 8.21
CA ASN A 153 16.47 -0.07 9.57
C ASN A 153 15.45 0.31 10.64
N SER A 154 14.43 1.09 10.28
CA SER A 154 13.33 1.43 11.20
C SER A 154 12.38 0.27 11.46
N GLY A 155 12.40 -0.78 10.61
CA GLY A 155 11.53 -1.95 10.74
C GLY A 155 10.37 -1.98 9.76
N VAL A 156 10.27 -1.03 8.82
CA VAL A 156 9.36 -1.10 7.68
C VAL A 156 9.79 -2.22 6.74
N THR A 157 8.86 -2.95 6.17
CA THR A 157 9.14 -4.20 5.46
C THR A 157 9.09 -4.09 3.94
N CYS A 158 8.34 -3.14 3.40
CA CYS A 158 8.22 -2.92 1.96
C CYS A 158 7.88 -1.46 1.64
N PHE A 159 8.07 -1.12 0.38
CA PHE A 159 7.87 0.23 -0.13
C PHE A 159 6.73 0.26 -1.13
N ASP A 160 5.89 1.30 -1.05
CA ASP A 160 4.97 1.68 -2.12
C ASP A 160 5.63 2.82 -2.90
N THR A 161 6.16 2.53 -4.07
CA THR A 161 6.91 3.50 -4.88
C THR A 161 6.21 3.80 -6.20
N ARG A 162 6.18 5.06 -6.62
CA ARG A 162 5.61 5.49 -7.92
C ARG A 162 6.49 5.11 -9.10
N GLY A 163 7.78 4.95 -8.87
CA GLY A 163 8.77 4.76 -9.92
C GLY A 163 8.82 3.34 -10.49
N ILE A 164 8.11 2.39 -9.90
CA ILE A 164 8.05 1.03 -10.42
C ILE A 164 6.98 0.99 -11.51
N SER A 165 7.40 1.13 -12.76
CA SER A 165 6.53 1.05 -13.93
C SER A 165 5.73 -0.26 -14.01
N GLY A 166 6.10 -1.28 -13.25
CA GLY A 166 5.37 -2.54 -13.08
C GLY A 166 4.06 -2.44 -12.32
N PHE A 167 3.84 -1.43 -11.49
CA PHE A 167 2.62 -1.33 -10.69
C PHE A 167 1.40 -0.88 -11.51
N TYR A 168 1.61 -0.11 -12.59
CA TYR A 168 0.54 0.42 -13.42
C TYR A 168 0.49 -0.13 -14.85
N GLY A 169 1.16 -1.23 -15.18
CA GLY A 169 0.97 -1.80 -16.51
C GLY A 169 2.14 -2.54 -17.13
N SER A 170 3.24 -2.75 -16.45
CA SER A 170 4.26 -3.67 -16.95
C SER A 170 3.85 -5.11 -16.71
N THR A 171 3.71 -5.87 -17.78
CA THR A 171 3.41 -7.32 -17.76
C THR A 171 4.65 -8.18 -17.56
N THR A 172 5.80 -7.59 -17.32
CA THR A 172 7.11 -8.27 -17.24
C THR A 172 7.70 -8.18 -15.84
N LEU A 173 7.09 -8.89 -14.90
CA LEU A 173 7.72 -9.20 -13.60
C LEU A 173 9.04 -10.00 -13.76
N GLU A 174 9.28 -10.58 -14.92
CA GLU A 174 10.42 -11.50 -15.13
C GLU A 174 11.70 -10.82 -15.62
N THR A 175 11.64 -9.54 -16.03
CA THR A 175 12.81 -8.85 -16.59
C THR A 175 13.04 -7.47 -16.01
N ASP A 176 12.30 -7.08 -15.00
CA ASP A 176 12.46 -5.75 -14.42
C ASP A 176 13.67 -5.70 -13.48
N THR A 177 14.86 -5.70 -14.09
CA THR A 177 16.09 -5.27 -13.44
C THR A 177 16.01 -3.81 -13.00
N THR A 178 14.96 -3.07 -13.36
CA THR A 178 14.71 -1.69 -12.94
C THR A 178 14.35 -1.60 -11.46
N PHE A 179 13.73 -2.60 -10.85
CA PHE A 179 13.58 -2.60 -9.38
C PHE A 179 14.96 -2.69 -8.72
N ALA A 180 15.79 -3.60 -9.18
CA ALA A 180 17.18 -3.72 -8.71
C ALA A 180 18.00 -2.48 -9.07
N THR A 181 17.79 -1.86 -10.25
CA THR A 181 18.52 -0.66 -10.69
C THR A 181 17.99 0.64 -10.11
N GLN A 182 16.72 0.75 -9.80
CA GLN A 182 16.20 1.91 -9.07
C GLN A 182 16.57 1.84 -7.58
N VAL A 183 16.59 0.65 -7.04
CA VAL A 183 17.18 0.38 -5.72
C VAL A 183 18.72 0.50 -5.80
N ASP A 184 19.33 0.32 -6.94
CA ASP A 184 20.78 0.45 -7.20
C ASP A 184 21.25 1.91 -7.36
N GLY A 185 20.38 2.80 -7.79
CA GLY A 185 20.62 4.25 -7.75
C GLY A 185 20.49 4.84 -6.35
N SER A 186 19.96 4.08 -5.43
CA SER A 186 19.76 4.41 -4.04
C SER A 186 20.47 3.38 -3.16
N SER A 187 20.63 3.68 -1.95
CA SER A 187 21.35 3.00 -0.89
C SER A 187 21.20 1.46 -0.73
N ILE A 188 20.48 0.73 -1.58
CA ILE A 188 20.33 -0.74 -1.48
C ILE A 188 20.81 -1.44 -2.76
N SER A 189 22.03 -1.16 -3.16
CA SER A 189 22.69 -1.94 -4.21
C SER A 189 23.07 -3.33 -3.69
N SER A 190 23.22 -4.29 -4.60
CA SER A 190 23.74 -5.61 -4.24
C SER A 190 25.09 -5.54 -3.53
N THR A 191 25.91 -4.56 -3.87
CA THR A 191 27.18 -4.26 -3.23
C THR A 191 26.99 -3.76 -1.80
N LEU A 192 26.04 -2.85 -1.58
CA LEU A 192 25.71 -2.33 -0.26
C LEU A 192 25.10 -3.44 0.61
N LEU A 193 24.15 -4.18 0.06
CA LEU A 193 23.51 -5.32 0.74
C LEU A 193 24.56 -6.38 1.14
N ASN A 194 25.50 -6.69 0.28
CA ASN A 194 26.55 -7.67 0.56
C ASN A 194 27.60 -7.15 1.54
N GLY A 195 27.75 -5.85 1.67
CA GLY A 195 28.71 -5.20 2.59
C GLY A 195 28.17 -4.86 3.97
N ASP A 196 26.84 -4.83 4.16
CA ASP A 196 26.20 -4.42 5.40
C ASP A 196 25.39 -5.55 6.05
N ALA A 197 25.94 -6.15 7.10
CA ALA A 197 25.29 -7.23 7.82
C ALA A 197 23.98 -6.81 8.53
N ASN A 198 23.87 -5.55 8.96
CA ASN A 198 22.64 -5.04 9.58
C ASN A 198 21.54 -4.92 8.52
N LEU A 199 21.85 -4.38 7.35
CA LEU A 199 20.91 -4.27 6.24
C LEU A 199 20.44 -5.66 5.78
N GLN A 200 21.35 -6.63 5.68
CA GLN A 200 20.99 -8.04 5.38
C GLN A 200 20.02 -8.60 6.42
N GLN A 201 20.25 -8.33 7.70
CA GLN A 201 19.36 -8.78 8.76
C GLN A 201 17.96 -8.15 8.64
N HIS A 202 17.88 -6.84 8.37
CA HIS A 202 16.60 -6.15 8.19
C HIS A 202 15.83 -6.64 6.95
N VAL A 203 16.50 -6.91 5.84
CA VAL A 203 15.89 -7.53 4.66
C VAL A 203 15.36 -8.93 4.96
N LYS A 204 16.11 -9.73 5.72
CA LYS A 204 15.68 -11.06 6.15
C LYS A 204 14.45 -10.98 7.07
N GLU A 205 14.43 -10.06 8.02
CA GLU A 205 13.28 -9.82 8.90
C GLU A 205 12.06 -9.33 8.11
N SER A 206 12.27 -8.45 7.15
CA SER A 206 11.21 -7.97 6.24
C SER A 206 10.59 -9.12 5.46
N ALA A 207 11.41 -9.99 4.87
CA ALA A 207 10.93 -11.18 4.16
C ALA A 207 10.15 -12.12 5.11
N HIS A 208 10.64 -12.33 6.34
CA HIS A 208 9.94 -13.12 7.35
C HIS A 208 8.57 -12.54 7.69
N ASN A 209 8.46 -11.23 7.92
CA ASN A 209 7.21 -10.58 8.27
C ASN A 209 6.19 -10.64 7.11
N ILE A 210 6.66 -10.48 5.87
CA ILE A 210 5.80 -10.63 4.68
C ILE A 210 5.29 -12.07 4.57
N LEU A 211 6.16 -13.05 4.70
CA LEU A 211 5.79 -14.47 4.65
C LEU A 211 4.84 -14.85 5.79
N TYR A 212 5.08 -14.33 6.99
CA TYR A 212 4.17 -14.52 8.12
C TYR A 212 2.77 -13.99 7.82
N ALA A 213 2.67 -12.75 7.33
CA ALA A 213 1.40 -12.16 6.96
C ALA A 213 0.70 -12.96 5.82
N MET A 214 1.45 -13.38 4.81
CA MET A 214 0.92 -14.23 3.73
C MET A 214 0.38 -15.56 4.23
N ALA A 215 1.09 -16.22 5.16
CA ALA A 215 0.68 -17.50 5.72
C ALA A 215 -0.63 -17.41 6.51
N HIS A 216 -0.93 -16.24 7.10
CA HIS A 216 -2.17 -15.96 7.83
C HIS A 216 -3.26 -15.30 6.97
N SER A 217 -3.12 -15.34 5.65
CA SER A 217 -4.11 -14.83 4.70
C SER A 217 -4.71 -15.95 3.86
N ASN A 218 -5.75 -15.63 3.11
CA ASN A 218 -6.35 -16.58 2.15
C ASN A 218 -5.45 -16.86 0.93
N LEU A 219 -4.32 -16.19 0.81
CA LEU A 219 -3.40 -16.38 -0.31
C LEU A 219 -2.93 -17.83 -0.39
N MET A 220 -2.55 -18.41 0.76
CA MET A 220 -2.02 -19.77 0.81
C MET A 220 -3.11 -20.85 0.77
N ASN A 221 -4.38 -20.53 1.08
CA ASN A 221 -5.46 -21.49 1.14
C ASN A 221 -5.85 -22.10 -0.21
N ARG A 222 -5.42 -21.48 -1.31
CA ARG A 222 -5.73 -21.90 -2.70
C ARG A 222 -4.52 -22.42 -3.46
N TYR A 223 -3.34 -22.42 -2.85
CA TYR A 223 -2.09 -22.83 -3.51
C TYR A 223 -1.47 -24.03 -2.80
N ASN A 224 -1.06 -24.99 -3.62
CA ASN A 224 -0.31 -26.16 -3.18
C ASN A 224 0.77 -26.49 -4.22
N SER A 225 1.58 -27.51 -3.96
CA SER A 225 2.68 -27.90 -4.85
C SER A 225 2.25 -28.32 -6.26
N THR A 226 0.96 -28.60 -6.47
CA THR A 226 0.40 -28.97 -7.78
C THR A 226 -0.33 -27.83 -8.46
N THR A 227 -0.47 -26.67 -7.80
CA THR A 227 -1.16 -25.51 -8.35
C THR A 227 -0.37 -24.95 -9.54
N ARG A 228 -1.03 -24.82 -10.68
CA ARG A 228 -0.48 -24.15 -11.87
C ARG A 228 -1.17 -22.80 -12.04
N ILE A 229 -0.38 -21.75 -12.15
CA ILE A 229 -0.88 -20.42 -12.51
C ILE A 229 -1.06 -20.39 -14.01
N VAL A 230 -2.30 -20.35 -14.48
CA VAL A 230 -2.65 -20.20 -15.90
C VAL A 230 -3.17 -18.79 -16.10
N GLN A 231 -2.50 -18.02 -16.94
CA GLN A 231 -3.01 -16.72 -17.36
C GLN A 231 -4.19 -16.95 -18.32
N THR A 232 -5.40 -16.64 -17.87
CA THR A 232 -6.58 -16.68 -18.72
C THR A 232 -7.06 -15.26 -18.98
N MET A 233 -7.47 -15.00 -20.23
CA MET A 233 -8.16 -13.76 -20.52
C MET A 233 -9.53 -13.77 -19.84
N THR A 234 -9.76 -12.80 -18.97
CA THR A 234 -11.06 -12.65 -18.32
C THR A 234 -12.12 -12.25 -19.35
N TRP A 235 -13.37 -12.68 -19.14
CA TRP A 235 -14.47 -12.39 -20.07
C TRP A 235 -14.63 -10.89 -20.37
N TRP A 236 -14.42 -10.04 -19.38
CA TRP A 236 -14.53 -8.58 -19.56
C TRP A 236 -13.39 -8.01 -20.42
N ARG A 237 -12.17 -8.57 -20.38
CA ARG A 237 -11.08 -8.20 -21.29
C ARG A 237 -11.43 -8.59 -22.74
N VAL A 238 -11.98 -9.76 -22.94
CA VAL A 238 -12.45 -10.19 -24.27
C VAL A 238 -13.55 -9.26 -24.78
N ALA A 239 -14.53 -8.93 -23.94
CA ALA A 239 -15.58 -7.99 -24.28
C ALA A 239 -15.05 -6.60 -24.61
N TYR A 240 -14.07 -6.10 -23.85
CA TYR A 240 -13.45 -4.82 -24.08
C TYR A 240 -12.66 -4.75 -25.41
N ILE A 241 -11.90 -5.79 -25.72
CA ILE A 241 -11.18 -5.91 -27.00
C ILE A 241 -12.18 -5.97 -28.16
N ALA A 242 -13.26 -6.74 -28.03
CA ALA A 242 -14.31 -6.79 -29.05
C ALA A 242 -14.97 -5.43 -29.26
N LEU A 243 -15.27 -4.70 -28.18
CA LEU A 243 -15.84 -3.35 -28.25
C LEU A 243 -14.91 -2.37 -28.99
N ILE A 244 -13.62 -2.39 -28.69
CA ILE A 244 -12.61 -1.57 -29.37
C ILE A 244 -12.56 -1.93 -30.87
N ALA A 245 -12.55 -3.22 -31.21
CA ALA A 245 -12.53 -3.65 -32.61
C ALA A 245 -13.76 -3.19 -33.37
N VAL A 246 -14.96 -3.36 -32.80
CA VAL A 246 -16.22 -2.90 -33.41
C VAL A 246 -16.23 -1.39 -33.58
N SER A 247 -15.82 -0.64 -32.56
CA SER A 247 -15.73 0.83 -32.63
C SER A 247 -14.76 1.30 -33.72
N GLY A 248 -13.62 0.62 -33.87
CA GLY A 248 -12.65 0.91 -34.92
C GLY A 248 -13.23 0.64 -36.33
N ILE A 249 -13.91 -0.47 -36.51
CA ILE A 249 -14.58 -0.81 -37.79
C ILE A 249 -15.65 0.23 -38.13
N LEU A 250 -16.48 0.62 -37.19
CA LEU A 250 -17.51 1.64 -37.38
C LEU A 250 -16.89 3.00 -37.74
N MET A 251 -15.81 3.38 -37.09
CA MET A 251 -15.09 4.63 -37.39
C MET A 251 -14.58 4.65 -38.84
N VAL A 252 -13.96 3.54 -39.28
CA VAL A 252 -13.48 3.40 -40.67
C VAL A 252 -14.65 3.43 -41.66
N ALA A 253 -15.73 2.72 -41.37
CA ALA A 253 -16.93 2.71 -42.24
C ALA A 253 -17.57 4.09 -42.34
N CYS A 254 -17.72 4.80 -41.23
CA CYS A 254 -18.25 6.17 -41.24
C CYS A 254 -17.32 7.13 -42.03
N GLY A 255 -16.00 7.04 -41.83
CA GLY A 255 -15.03 7.82 -42.57
C GLY A 255 -15.07 7.57 -44.08
N ALA A 256 -15.13 6.31 -44.49
CA ALA A 256 -15.29 5.93 -45.88
C ALA A 256 -16.62 6.44 -46.48
N GLY A 257 -17.72 6.27 -45.73
CA GLY A 257 -19.04 6.81 -46.14
C GLY A 257 -19.03 8.33 -46.31
N TYR A 258 -18.39 9.04 -45.41
CA TYR A 258 -18.22 10.48 -45.51
C TYR A 258 -17.45 10.89 -46.78
N VAL A 259 -16.29 10.26 -47.02
CA VAL A 259 -15.46 10.53 -48.21
C VAL A 259 -16.23 10.26 -49.51
N LEU A 260 -16.98 9.16 -49.58
CA LEU A 260 -17.80 8.81 -50.72
C LEU A 260 -18.96 9.84 -50.94
N SER A 261 -19.56 10.31 -49.87
CA SER A 261 -20.61 11.33 -49.87
C SER A 261 -20.10 12.65 -50.44
N VAL A 262 -18.94 13.12 -49.97
CA VAL A 262 -18.30 14.35 -50.47
C VAL A 262 -17.92 14.23 -51.94
N ARG A 263 -17.36 13.09 -52.35
CA ARG A 263 -17.03 12.86 -53.78
C ARG A 263 -18.26 12.86 -54.67
N LYS A 264 -19.40 12.33 -54.19
CA LYS A 264 -20.66 12.31 -54.93
C LYS A 264 -21.25 13.70 -55.07
N LYS A 265 -21.14 14.54 -54.04
CA LYS A 265 -21.58 15.95 -54.07
C LYS A 265 -20.77 16.75 -55.07
N ASN A 266 -19.45 16.66 -55.03
CA ASN A 266 -18.57 17.40 -55.95
C ASN A 266 -18.77 16.99 -57.43
N LYS A 267 -19.15 15.73 -57.72
CA LYS A 267 -19.50 15.32 -59.08
C LYS A 267 -20.82 15.89 -59.58
N LYS A 268 -21.75 16.24 -58.69
CA LYS A 268 -23.02 16.86 -59.08
C LYS A 268 -22.93 18.37 -59.32
N GLU A 269 -21.92 19.01 -58.77
CA GLU A 269 -21.67 20.47 -58.94
C GLU A 269 -20.86 20.80 -60.20
N VAL A 270 -20.32 19.78 -60.90
CA VAL A 270 -19.49 19.94 -62.14
C VAL A 270 -20.32 19.62 -63.42
N HIS A 271 -21.59 19.27 -63.25
CA HIS A 271 -22.58 19.10 -64.35
C HIS A 271 -23.75 20.04 -64.15
#